data_d54162bd49b6fa858e251bcecc41310b
#
_entry.id   d54162bd49b6fa858e251bcecc41310b
#
_cell.length_a   1.000
_cell.length_b   1.000
_cell.length_c   1.000
_cell.angle_alpha   90.00
_cell.angle_beta   90.00
_cell.angle_gamma   90.00
#
_symmetry.space_group_name_H-M   'P 1'
#
loop_
_entity.id
_entity.type
_entity.pdbx_description
1 polymer ?
#
loop_
_entity_poly.entity_id
_entity_poly.type
_entity_poly.pdbx_seq_one_letter_code
_entity_poly.pdbx_strand_id
1 'polypeptide(L)'
;MVIDLPIIDKGLKIGKINVKTKEINVYTDNSIYFTCTSKVDCCSRMRIPVSEFDISKIEEHGYELDQIIQELSPVFIQSKSPNQGKEKVYLLKKKPFDQTCTFLNNTLCEIHEFKPFACKIYPFSLDFLENNDIEILIHTEQLCRSIKSVSTEESNNYFILNNILKMILEEVEMRNIIIE
;
A
#
# COMPACT_ATOMS: atom_id res chain seq x y z
N MET A 1 -8.99 0.57 -20.39
CA MET A 1 -7.56 0.84 -20.68
C MET A 1 -6.75 -0.01 -19.71
N VAL A 2 -5.84 -0.87 -20.20
CA VAL A 2 -4.93 -1.61 -19.33
C VAL A 2 -3.78 -0.65 -19.03
N ILE A 3 -3.63 -0.25 -17.78
CA ILE A 3 -2.47 0.53 -17.36
C ILE A 3 -1.43 -0.50 -16.91
N ASP A 4 -0.39 -0.69 -17.72
CA ASP A 4 0.83 -1.35 -17.26
C ASP A 4 1.47 -0.41 -16.22
N LEU A 5 1.30 -0.77 -14.96
CA LEU A 5 2.09 -0.14 -13.90
C LEU A 5 3.55 -0.53 -14.17
N PRO A 6 4.49 0.42 -14.11
CA PRO A 6 5.89 0.09 -14.32
C PRO A 6 6.28 -1.06 -13.40
N ILE A 7 6.99 -2.05 -13.94
CA ILE A 7 7.62 -3.12 -13.17
C ILE A 7 8.60 -2.41 -12.24
N ILE A 8 8.16 -2.17 -11.01
CA ILE A 8 9.01 -1.61 -9.97
C ILE A 8 10.02 -2.70 -9.63
N ASP A 9 11.28 -2.34 -9.71
CA ASP A 9 12.41 -3.19 -9.36
C ASP A 9 12.10 -4.03 -8.12
N LYS A 10 12.44 -5.32 -8.14
CA LYS A 10 12.10 -6.25 -7.06
C LYS A 10 12.57 -5.66 -5.74
N GLY A 11 11.62 -5.17 -4.94
CA GLY A 11 11.91 -4.63 -3.61
C GLY A 11 12.62 -5.64 -2.72
N LEU A 12 13.23 -5.18 -1.65
CA LEU A 12 13.84 -6.05 -0.65
C LEU A 12 12.72 -6.74 0.16
N LYS A 13 12.80 -8.06 0.28
CA LYS A 13 11.89 -8.85 1.12
C LYS A 13 12.12 -8.54 2.59
N ILE A 14 11.09 -8.12 3.30
CA ILE A 14 11.17 -7.74 4.72
C ILE A 14 10.46 -8.70 5.66
N GLY A 15 9.60 -9.54 5.13
CA GLY A 15 8.89 -10.53 5.91
C GLY A 15 7.81 -11.25 5.13
N LYS A 16 7.15 -12.15 5.81
CA LYS A 16 6.07 -12.98 5.28
C LYS A 16 4.96 -13.10 6.31
N ILE A 17 3.72 -13.12 5.84
CA ILE A 17 2.53 -13.43 6.64
C ILE A 17 1.80 -14.61 6.03
N ASN A 18 1.30 -15.51 6.86
CA ASN A 18 0.35 -16.53 6.43
C ASN A 18 -1.05 -16.11 6.88
N VAL A 19 -1.94 -15.87 5.93
CA VAL A 19 -3.29 -15.33 6.22
C VAL A 19 -4.15 -16.35 6.97
N LYS A 20 -3.96 -17.64 6.71
CA LYS A 20 -4.76 -18.71 7.32
C LYS A 20 -4.33 -19.01 8.76
N THR A 21 -3.03 -19.12 9.01
CA THR A 21 -2.49 -19.43 10.36
C THR A 21 -2.25 -18.18 11.19
N LYS A 22 -2.28 -16.99 10.56
CA LYS A 22 -1.95 -15.68 11.15
C LYS A 22 -0.50 -15.57 11.62
N GLU A 23 0.37 -16.44 11.13
CA GLU A 23 1.79 -16.40 11.43
C GLU A 23 2.46 -15.22 10.71
N ILE A 24 3.29 -14.52 11.46
CA ILE A 24 4.10 -13.40 10.96
C ILE A 24 5.57 -13.75 11.12
N ASN A 25 6.31 -13.71 10.04
CA ASN A 25 7.75 -13.93 10.02
C ASN A 25 8.45 -12.68 9.47
N VAL A 26 9.20 -11.99 10.31
CA VAL A 26 10.01 -10.82 9.94
C VAL A 26 11.41 -11.30 9.56
N TYR A 27 11.90 -10.89 8.39
CA TYR A 27 13.28 -11.18 7.99
C TYR A 27 14.22 -10.18 8.65
N THR A 28 15.07 -10.69 9.56
CA THR A 28 15.92 -9.86 10.43
C THR A 28 17.21 -9.36 9.79
N ASP A 29 17.57 -9.90 8.62
CA ASP A 29 18.82 -9.57 7.91
C ASP A 29 18.77 -8.21 7.18
N ASN A 30 17.67 -7.50 7.36
CA ASN A 30 17.41 -6.26 6.63
C ASN A 30 17.97 -5.05 7.35
N SER A 31 18.89 -4.36 6.70
CA SER A 31 19.45 -3.08 7.10
C SER A 31 18.58 -1.88 6.65
N ILE A 32 17.25 -2.05 6.62
CA ILE A 32 16.34 -0.99 6.16
C ILE A 32 15.50 -0.50 7.34
N TYR A 33 15.49 0.81 7.50
CA TYR A 33 14.63 1.52 8.43
C TYR A 33 13.57 2.30 7.66
N PHE A 34 12.31 2.18 8.10
CA PHE A 34 11.21 2.95 7.56
C PHE A 34 10.42 3.63 8.68
N THR A 35 10.32 4.93 8.61
CA THR A 35 9.35 5.71 9.40
C THR A 35 8.72 6.75 8.49
N CYS A 36 7.40 6.71 8.35
CA CYS A 36 6.70 7.69 7.54
C CYS A 36 6.92 9.09 8.13
N THR A 37 7.60 9.94 7.39
CA THR A 37 7.90 11.32 7.78
C THR A 37 6.92 12.33 7.17
N SER A 38 5.79 11.83 6.64
CA SER A 38 4.73 12.65 6.02
C SER A 38 5.24 13.61 4.93
N LYS A 39 6.30 13.21 4.20
CA LYS A 39 6.89 14.02 3.13
C LYS A 39 6.05 14.06 1.84
N VAL A 40 4.84 13.55 1.91
CA VAL A 40 3.80 13.59 0.87
C VAL A 40 4.21 13.09 -0.53
N ASP A 41 5.33 12.39 -0.66
CA ASP A 41 5.80 11.87 -1.94
C ASP A 41 4.76 10.95 -2.60
N CYS A 42 4.09 10.11 -1.82
CA CYS A 42 2.99 9.27 -2.29
C CYS A 42 1.79 10.09 -2.80
N CYS A 43 1.45 11.19 -2.10
CA CYS A 43 0.32 12.05 -2.46
C CYS A 43 0.59 12.89 -3.72
N SER A 44 1.86 13.21 -4.01
CA SER A 44 2.23 14.07 -5.13
C SER A 44 2.56 13.29 -6.41
N ARG A 45 3.05 12.05 -6.31
CA ARG A 45 3.60 11.33 -7.47
C ARG A 45 2.82 10.10 -7.88
N MET A 46 2.19 9.41 -6.91
CA MET A 46 1.59 8.11 -7.18
C MET A 46 0.18 8.22 -7.76
N ARG A 47 -0.15 7.30 -8.66
CA ARG A 47 -1.53 6.98 -8.99
C ARG A 47 -1.99 5.91 -8.01
N ILE A 48 -2.87 6.26 -7.11
CA ILE A 48 -3.30 5.38 -6.02
C ILE A 48 -4.54 4.61 -6.47
N PRO A 49 -4.48 3.29 -6.56
CA PRO A 49 -5.65 2.48 -6.78
C PRO A 49 -6.52 2.45 -5.51
N VAL A 50 -7.83 2.53 -5.69
CA VAL A 50 -8.83 2.41 -4.63
C VAL A 50 -9.86 1.36 -5.00
N SER A 51 -10.13 0.45 -4.10
CA SER A 51 -11.16 -0.57 -4.25
C SER A 51 -12.54 0.00 -3.90
N GLU A 52 -13.61 -0.74 -4.23
CA GLU A 52 -14.96 -0.36 -3.80
C GLU A 52 -15.06 -0.32 -2.26
N PHE A 53 -14.33 -1.17 -1.56
CA PHE A 53 -14.24 -1.13 -0.10
C PHE A 53 -13.61 0.18 0.43
N ASP A 54 -12.52 0.64 -0.21
CA ASP A 54 -11.89 1.92 0.16
C ASP A 54 -12.83 3.10 -0.08
N ILE A 55 -13.54 3.08 -1.20
CA ILE A 55 -14.50 4.12 -1.57
C ILE A 55 -15.62 4.18 -0.53
N SER A 56 -16.28 3.06 -0.24
CA SER A 56 -17.35 3.00 0.76
C SER A 56 -16.89 3.53 2.12
N LYS A 57 -15.67 3.18 2.53
CA LYS A 57 -15.10 3.67 3.79
C LYS A 57 -14.89 5.18 3.83
N ILE A 58 -14.54 5.80 2.70
CA ILE A 58 -14.38 7.24 2.60
C ILE A 58 -15.76 7.94 2.54
N GLU A 59 -16.74 7.35 1.83
CA GLU A 59 -18.12 7.84 1.76
C GLU A 59 -18.80 7.84 3.14
N GLU A 60 -18.55 6.83 4.00
CA GLU A 60 -19.02 6.79 5.38
C GLU A 60 -18.58 8.00 6.23
N HIS A 61 -17.51 8.69 5.82
CA HIS A 61 -17.01 9.91 6.45
C HIS A 61 -17.49 11.19 5.75
N GLY A 62 -18.50 11.08 4.87
CA GLY A 62 -19.21 12.22 4.28
C GLY A 62 -18.61 12.77 2.99
N TYR A 63 -17.72 12.04 2.34
CA TYR A 63 -17.19 12.42 1.02
C TYR A 63 -18.04 11.82 -0.10
N GLU A 64 -18.28 12.60 -1.15
CA GLU A 64 -19.00 12.15 -2.32
C GLU A 64 -18.07 11.43 -3.30
N LEU A 65 -18.60 10.48 -4.08
CA LEU A 65 -17.84 9.66 -5.03
C LEU A 65 -16.96 10.48 -5.99
N ASP A 66 -17.49 11.59 -6.49
CA ASP A 66 -16.78 12.49 -7.40
C ASP A 66 -15.63 13.28 -6.75
N GLN A 67 -15.58 13.33 -5.42
CA GLN A 67 -14.45 13.85 -4.64
C GLN A 67 -13.36 12.80 -4.45
N ILE A 68 -13.73 11.51 -4.48
CA ILE A 68 -12.85 10.39 -4.18
C ILE A 68 -12.11 9.90 -5.41
N ILE A 69 -12.84 9.67 -6.52
CA ILE A 69 -12.27 9.03 -7.70
C ILE A 69 -12.07 10.00 -8.86
N GLN A 70 -11.06 9.69 -9.70
CA GLN A 70 -10.70 10.50 -10.84
C GLN A 70 -11.74 10.37 -11.97
N GLU A 71 -12.19 9.16 -12.24
CA GLU A 71 -13.12 8.81 -13.30
C GLU A 71 -14.02 7.66 -12.85
N LEU A 72 -15.27 7.64 -13.33
CA LEU A 72 -16.22 6.55 -13.05
C LEU A 72 -15.84 5.25 -13.75
N SER A 73 -14.98 5.31 -14.76
CA SER A 73 -14.49 4.14 -15.47
C SER A 73 -13.41 3.43 -14.67
N PRO A 74 -13.61 2.18 -14.28
CA PRO A 74 -12.60 1.43 -13.53
C PRO A 74 -11.40 1.09 -14.41
N VAL A 75 -10.26 0.94 -13.76
CA VAL A 75 -9.06 0.34 -14.35
C VAL A 75 -8.89 -1.08 -13.82
N PHE A 76 -8.23 -1.91 -14.61
CA PHE A 76 -7.96 -3.28 -14.21
C PHE A 76 -6.47 -3.41 -13.92
N ILE A 77 -6.13 -3.80 -12.70
CA ILE A 77 -4.76 -4.13 -12.33
C ILE A 77 -4.58 -5.64 -12.37
N GLN A 78 -3.43 -6.09 -12.87
CA GLN A 78 -3.09 -7.50 -12.84
C GLN A 78 -2.81 -7.90 -11.39
N SER A 79 -3.58 -8.88 -10.88
CA SER A 79 -3.23 -9.48 -9.60
C SER A 79 -1.87 -10.21 -9.75
N LYS A 80 -1.04 -10.11 -8.74
CA LYS A 80 0.22 -10.86 -8.70
C LYS A 80 0.01 -12.32 -8.29
N SER A 81 -1.19 -12.65 -7.78
CA SER A 81 -1.55 -14.04 -7.51
C SER A 81 -1.80 -14.80 -8.81
N PRO A 82 -1.19 -15.98 -9.00
CA PRO A 82 -1.36 -16.79 -10.21
C PRO A 82 -2.81 -17.14 -10.54
N ASN A 83 -3.66 -17.26 -9.53
CA ASN A 83 -5.04 -17.72 -9.63
C ASN A 83 -6.07 -16.58 -9.58
N GLN A 84 -5.65 -15.37 -9.25
CA GLN A 84 -6.51 -14.20 -9.25
C GLN A 84 -6.35 -13.44 -10.57
N GLY A 85 -7.46 -13.28 -11.27
CA GLY A 85 -7.51 -12.50 -12.50
C GLY A 85 -7.19 -11.02 -12.31
N LYS A 86 -7.71 -10.17 -13.19
CA LYS A 86 -7.57 -8.72 -13.06
C LYS A 86 -8.52 -8.21 -11.99
N GLU A 87 -7.99 -7.44 -11.05
CA GLU A 87 -8.78 -6.73 -10.05
C GLU A 87 -9.31 -5.42 -10.61
N LYS A 88 -10.60 -5.16 -10.39
CA LYS A 88 -11.28 -3.92 -10.76
C LYS A 88 -11.04 -2.89 -9.66
N VAL A 89 -10.39 -1.78 -10.01
CA VAL A 89 -10.14 -0.67 -9.09
C VAL A 89 -10.42 0.66 -9.77
N TYR A 90 -10.51 1.72 -8.99
CA TYR A 90 -10.59 3.10 -9.46
C TYR A 90 -9.29 3.83 -9.10
N LEU A 91 -9.08 4.99 -9.67
CA LEU A 91 -7.93 5.84 -9.32
C LEU A 91 -8.39 6.96 -8.40
N LEU A 92 -7.68 7.15 -7.31
CA LEU A 92 -7.91 8.26 -6.38
C LEU A 92 -7.76 9.59 -7.12
N LYS A 93 -8.71 10.51 -6.87
CA LYS A 93 -8.78 11.80 -7.53
C LYS A 93 -7.55 12.66 -7.24
N LYS A 94 -7.12 13.37 -8.26
CA LYS A 94 -6.03 14.34 -8.17
C LYS A 94 -6.54 15.74 -8.42
N LYS A 95 -5.92 16.72 -7.79
CA LYS A 95 -6.16 18.14 -8.03
C LYS A 95 -5.77 18.50 -9.47
N PRO A 96 -6.55 19.33 -10.17
CA PRO A 96 -6.34 19.58 -11.60
C PRO A 96 -5.04 20.34 -11.90
N PHE A 97 -4.56 21.20 -11.01
CA PHE A 97 -3.43 22.06 -11.27
C PHE A 97 -2.07 21.44 -10.97
N ASP A 98 -1.91 20.89 -9.78
CA ASP A 98 -0.62 20.40 -9.27
C ASP A 98 -0.51 18.88 -9.29
N GLN A 99 -1.59 18.18 -9.70
CA GLN A 99 -1.67 16.74 -9.80
C GLN A 99 -1.38 16.02 -8.45
N THR A 100 -1.52 16.71 -7.34
CA THR A 100 -1.47 16.11 -6.02
C THR A 100 -2.79 15.41 -5.67
N CYS A 101 -2.77 14.54 -4.67
CA CYS A 101 -3.98 13.89 -4.17
C CYS A 101 -5.02 14.93 -3.72
N THR A 102 -6.30 14.69 -4.04
CA THR A 102 -7.40 15.60 -3.66
C THR A 102 -7.46 15.86 -2.15
N PHE A 103 -7.12 14.84 -1.34
CA PHE A 103 -7.13 14.89 0.13
C PHE A 103 -5.84 15.42 0.76
N LEU A 104 -4.89 15.88 -0.04
CA LEU A 104 -3.70 16.52 0.47
C LEU A 104 -3.96 18.00 0.75
N ASN A 105 -3.95 18.40 2.01
CA ASN A 105 -4.03 19.79 2.44
C ASN A 105 -2.67 20.24 2.99
N ASN A 106 -1.96 21.07 2.25
CA ASN A 106 -0.56 21.42 2.51
C ASN A 106 0.34 20.18 2.62
N THR A 107 0.64 19.74 3.84
CA THR A 107 1.48 18.55 4.12
C THR A 107 0.71 17.46 4.87
N LEU A 108 -0.60 17.62 5.07
CA LEU A 108 -1.42 16.70 5.84
C LEU A 108 -2.43 16.01 4.94
N CYS A 109 -2.68 14.73 5.21
CA CYS A 109 -3.73 13.97 4.57
C CYS A 109 -5.02 14.09 5.38
N GLU A 110 -6.08 14.67 4.79
CA GLU A 110 -7.37 14.86 5.46
C GLU A 110 -8.05 13.54 5.86
N ILE A 111 -7.80 12.47 5.08
CA ILE A 111 -8.35 11.15 5.33
C ILE A 111 -7.32 10.19 5.96
N HIS A 112 -6.32 10.70 6.70
CA HIS A 112 -5.18 9.90 7.17
C HIS A 112 -5.60 8.65 7.95
N GLU A 113 -6.63 8.74 8.79
CA GLU A 113 -7.10 7.64 9.64
C GLU A 113 -7.80 6.53 8.87
N PHE A 114 -8.53 6.91 7.81
CA PHE A 114 -9.30 5.99 6.96
C PHE A 114 -8.84 5.97 5.50
N LYS A 115 -7.59 6.34 5.26
CA LYS A 115 -6.98 6.34 3.92
C LYS A 115 -7.04 4.96 3.24
N PRO A 116 -7.05 4.91 1.91
CA PRO A 116 -7.06 3.67 1.14
C PRO A 116 -5.93 2.71 1.51
N PHE A 117 -6.16 1.42 1.31
CA PHE A 117 -5.17 0.38 1.59
C PHE A 117 -3.83 0.63 0.89
N ALA A 118 -3.86 0.97 -0.38
CA ALA A 118 -2.64 1.31 -1.13
C ALA A 118 -1.84 2.46 -0.48
N CYS A 119 -2.52 3.43 0.17
CA CYS A 119 -1.86 4.50 0.92
C CYS A 119 -1.31 4.01 2.27
N LYS A 120 -1.96 3.03 2.90
CA LYS A 120 -1.53 2.47 4.18
C LYS A 120 -0.27 1.64 4.02
N ILE A 121 -0.23 0.79 2.98
CA ILE A 121 0.90 -0.10 2.76
C ILE A 121 2.10 0.57 2.10
N TYR A 122 1.93 1.72 1.42
CA TYR A 122 3.08 2.38 0.78
C TYR A 122 4.17 2.73 1.81
N PRO A 123 5.43 2.46 1.57
CA PRO A 123 6.09 2.04 0.33
C PRO A 123 6.28 0.51 0.18
N PHE A 124 5.44 -0.27 0.80
CA PHE A 124 5.51 -1.72 0.71
C PHE A 124 4.68 -2.23 -0.46
N SER A 125 5.02 -3.42 -0.95
CA SER A 125 4.23 -4.18 -1.90
C SER A 125 4.01 -5.60 -1.38
N LEU A 126 2.94 -6.23 -1.87
CA LEU A 126 2.53 -7.56 -1.49
C LEU A 126 2.75 -8.50 -2.67
N ASP A 127 3.42 -9.61 -2.43
CA ASP A 127 3.56 -10.73 -3.36
C ASP A 127 2.78 -11.90 -2.79
N PHE A 128 1.69 -12.26 -3.46
CA PHE A 128 0.85 -13.38 -3.05
C PHE A 128 1.49 -14.68 -3.53
N LEU A 129 1.79 -15.55 -2.58
CA LEU A 129 2.42 -16.83 -2.81
C LEU A 129 1.37 -17.96 -2.65
N GLU A 130 1.78 -19.18 -2.97
CA GLU A 130 1.00 -20.38 -2.66
C GLU A 130 0.82 -20.57 -1.15
N ASN A 131 -0.10 -21.43 -0.75
CA ASN A 131 -0.37 -21.80 0.65
C ASN A 131 -0.83 -20.65 1.57
N ASN A 132 -1.51 -19.64 1.02
CA ASN A 132 -2.02 -18.49 1.76
C ASN A 132 -0.91 -17.60 2.35
N ASP A 133 0.28 -17.65 1.80
CA ASP A 133 1.39 -16.79 2.18
C ASP A 133 1.38 -15.49 1.37
N ILE A 134 1.68 -14.40 2.03
CA ILE A 134 1.96 -13.10 1.41
C ILE A 134 3.36 -12.68 1.80
N GLU A 135 4.22 -12.49 0.82
CA GLU A 135 5.54 -11.92 1.01
C GLU A 135 5.47 -10.39 0.92
N ILE A 136 6.07 -9.72 1.87
CA ILE A 136 6.07 -8.26 1.96
C ILE A 136 7.45 -7.75 1.52
N LEU A 137 7.43 -6.84 0.56
CA LEU A 137 8.62 -6.22 0.00
C LEU A 137 8.60 -4.72 0.29
N ILE A 138 9.76 -4.14 0.56
CA ILE A 138 9.92 -2.69 0.63
C ILE A 138 10.59 -2.19 -0.64
N HIS A 139 10.07 -1.10 -1.21
CA HIS A 139 10.67 -0.45 -2.35
C HIS A 139 11.92 0.36 -1.96
N THR A 140 12.68 0.77 -2.95
CA THR A 140 13.92 1.51 -2.74
C THR A 140 13.68 2.96 -2.30
N GLU A 141 14.72 3.61 -1.77
CA GLU A 141 14.70 5.02 -1.36
C GLU A 141 14.28 5.99 -2.49
N GLN A 142 14.46 5.60 -3.75
CA GLN A 142 14.03 6.41 -4.91
C GLN A 142 12.52 6.63 -4.95
N LEU A 143 11.74 5.72 -4.37
CA LEU A 143 10.28 5.81 -4.34
C LEU A 143 9.77 6.50 -3.08
N CYS A 144 10.47 6.36 -1.96
CA CYS A 144 10.07 6.98 -0.70
C CYS A 144 11.30 7.44 0.09
N ARG A 145 11.41 8.75 0.31
CA ARG A 145 12.50 9.36 1.09
C ARG A 145 12.48 9.02 2.58
N SER A 146 11.43 8.36 3.04
CA SER A 146 11.34 7.86 4.42
C SER A 146 12.01 6.51 4.62
N ILE A 147 12.48 5.88 3.54
CA ILE A 147 13.28 4.65 3.60
C ILE A 147 14.75 5.07 3.78
N LYS A 148 15.42 4.44 4.71
CA LYS A 148 16.86 4.64 4.96
C LYS A 148 17.55 3.30 5.11
N SER A 149 18.75 3.20 4.53
CA SER A 149 19.66 2.12 4.86
C SER A 149 20.33 2.44 6.20
N VAL A 150 20.33 1.49 7.13
CA VAL A 150 20.91 1.65 8.47
C VAL A 150 21.97 0.59 8.67
N SER A 151 23.06 0.94 9.33
CA SER A 151 24.05 -0.05 9.78
C SER A 151 23.41 -0.96 10.84
N THR A 152 23.82 -2.21 10.88
CA THR A 152 23.25 -3.33 11.66
C THR A 152 23.21 -3.13 13.19
N GLU A 153 23.72 -2.04 13.71
CA GLU A 153 23.80 -1.76 15.16
C GLU A 153 22.57 -1.02 15.73
N GLU A 154 21.70 -0.44 14.90
CA GLU A 154 20.49 0.24 15.38
C GLU A 154 19.28 -0.71 15.33
N SER A 155 19.20 -1.64 16.25
CA SER A 155 18.37 -2.84 16.25
C SER A 155 16.90 -2.66 16.66
N ASN A 156 16.24 -1.54 16.37
CA ASN A 156 14.79 -1.43 16.63
C ASN A 156 13.92 -1.74 15.39
N ASN A 157 14.55 -2.24 14.33
CA ASN A 157 13.91 -2.48 13.05
C ASN A 157 12.87 -3.61 13.10
N TYR A 158 13.15 -4.66 13.90
CA TYR A 158 12.22 -5.79 14.07
C TYR A 158 10.84 -5.36 14.57
N PHE A 159 10.78 -4.52 15.59
CA PHE A 159 9.52 -4.06 16.17
C PHE A 159 8.69 -3.25 15.17
N ILE A 160 9.34 -2.37 14.41
CA ILE A 160 8.70 -1.55 13.39
C ILE A 160 8.15 -2.43 12.26
N LEU A 161 8.97 -3.33 11.72
CA LEU A 161 8.56 -4.24 10.66
C LEU A 161 7.45 -5.18 11.12
N ASN A 162 7.54 -5.73 12.32
CA ASN A 162 6.50 -6.59 12.87
C ASN A 162 5.15 -5.86 12.99
N ASN A 163 5.13 -4.59 13.40
CA ASN A 163 3.90 -3.79 13.45
C ASN A 163 3.34 -3.51 12.06
N ILE A 164 4.19 -3.29 11.06
CA ILE A 164 3.78 -3.12 9.67
C ILE A 164 3.13 -4.41 9.15
N LEU A 165 3.75 -5.56 9.39
CA LEU A 165 3.21 -6.85 8.96
C LEU A 165 1.87 -7.16 9.65
N LYS A 166 1.73 -6.84 10.93
CA LYS A 166 0.45 -6.96 11.66
C LYS A 166 -0.64 -6.09 11.03
N MET A 167 -0.35 -4.83 10.77
CA MET A 167 -1.30 -3.92 10.12
C MET A 167 -1.72 -4.44 8.74
N ILE A 168 -0.78 -4.99 7.96
CA ILE A 168 -1.10 -5.59 6.66
C ILE A 168 -2.01 -6.80 6.81
N LEU A 169 -1.73 -7.69 7.76
CA LEU A 169 -2.57 -8.86 8.04
C LEU A 169 -4.00 -8.45 8.40
N GLU A 170 -4.17 -7.49 9.32
CA GLU A 170 -5.47 -6.96 9.72
C GLU A 170 -6.25 -6.38 8.53
N GLU A 171 -5.60 -5.62 7.65
CA GLU A 171 -6.24 -5.05 6.46
C GLU A 171 -6.63 -6.12 5.45
N VAL A 172 -5.81 -7.15 5.26
CA VAL A 172 -6.12 -8.30 4.38
C VAL A 172 -7.34 -9.07 4.90
N GLU A 173 -7.39 -9.32 6.21
CA GLU A 173 -8.54 -9.98 6.86
C GLU A 173 -9.82 -9.16 6.72
N MET A 174 -9.79 -7.86 7.03
CA MET A 174 -10.98 -6.99 6.92
C MET A 174 -11.56 -6.94 5.50
N ARG A 175 -10.72 -7.07 4.49
CA ARG A 175 -11.13 -7.02 3.08
C ARG A 175 -11.53 -8.37 2.53
N ASN A 176 -11.49 -9.43 3.31
CA ASN A 176 -11.71 -10.80 2.86
C ASN A 176 -10.91 -11.13 1.58
N ILE A 177 -9.66 -10.70 1.53
CA ILE A 177 -8.77 -11.05 0.42
C ILE A 177 -8.49 -12.54 0.52
N ILE A 178 -9.16 -13.32 -0.32
CA ILE A 178 -9.02 -14.77 -0.38
C ILE A 178 -7.78 -15.07 -1.21
N ILE A 179 -6.85 -15.78 -0.60
CA ILE A 179 -5.69 -16.36 -1.28
C ILE A 179 -6.02 -17.84 -1.45
N GLU A 180 -6.53 -18.21 -2.62
CA GLU A 180 -6.78 -19.61 -2.98
C GLU A 180 -5.52 -20.29 -3.49
#